data_e241be693aff6e88c36fd096fbc7b795
#
_entry.id   e241be693aff6e88c36fd096fbc7b795
#
_cell.length_a   1.000
_cell.length_b   1.000
_cell.length_c   1.000
_cell.angle_alpha   90.00
_cell.angle_beta   90.00
_cell.angle_gamma   90.00
#
_symmetry.space_group_name_H-M   'P 1'
#
loop_
_entity.id
_entity.type
_entity.pdbx_description
1 polymer ?
#
loop_
_entity_poly.entity_id
_entity_poly.type
_entity_poly.pdbx_seq_one_letter_code
_entity_poly.pdbx_strand_id
1 'polypeptide(L)'
;IYTGLVSADAAAETAIAAFEADDLSAGRLAGYQQMLRDRIAGELQLGARLRRAFLALDDEQLAEIIGMLGDPAVLAAIQQAGDLDYASRAAFAVLKAQPKLVKFAPLLLKPFV
;
A
#
# COMPACT_ATOMS: atom_id res chain seq x y z
N ILE A 1 -5.80 -0.18 11.61
CA ILE A 1 -5.40 0.71 12.72
C ILE A 1 -4.35 1.72 12.27
N TYR A 2 -3.24 1.30 11.65
CA TYR A 2 -2.14 2.17 11.21
C TYR A 2 -2.61 3.36 10.34
N THR A 3 -3.35 3.11 9.28
CA THR A 3 -3.84 4.16 8.37
C THR A 3 -4.76 5.16 9.09
N GLY A 4 -5.54 4.69 10.07
CA GLY A 4 -6.35 5.56 10.91
C GLY A 4 -5.51 6.48 11.80
N LEU A 5 -4.41 5.98 12.36
CA LEU A 5 -3.47 6.79 13.15
C LEU A 5 -2.77 7.83 12.29
N VAL A 6 -2.28 7.46 11.11
CA VAL A 6 -1.67 8.41 10.15
C VAL A 6 -2.67 9.50 9.74
N SER A 7 -3.94 9.14 9.53
CA SER A 7 -5.02 10.07 9.21
C SER A 7 -5.30 11.03 10.36
N ALA A 8 -5.37 10.52 11.59
CA ALA A 8 -5.59 11.35 12.79
C ALA A 8 -4.43 12.32 13.03
N ASP A 9 -3.20 11.87 12.83
CA ASP A 9 -1.99 12.68 12.95
C ASP A 9 -2.00 13.83 11.93
N ALA A 10 -2.27 13.53 10.66
CA ALA A 10 -2.40 14.55 9.62
C ALA A 10 -3.54 15.55 9.91
N ALA A 11 -4.66 15.09 10.47
CA ALA A 11 -5.76 15.95 10.86
C ALA A 11 -5.37 16.89 12.01
N ALA A 12 -4.68 16.35 13.03
CA ALA A 12 -4.21 17.13 14.16
C ALA A 12 -3.21 18.21 13.73
N GLU A 13 -2.21 17.86 12.92
CA GLU A 13 -1.24 18.84 12.40
C GLU A 13 -1.94 19.95 11.58
N THR A 14 -2.90 19.58 10.72
CA THR A 14 -3.65 20.55 9.93
C THR A 14 -4.46 21.48 10.82
N ALA A 15 -5.13 20.96 11.84
CA ALA A 15 -5.93 21.75 12.78
C ALA A 15 -5.05 22.71 13.60
N ILE A 16 -3.93 22.23 14.13
CA ILE A 16 -2.98 23.06 14.88
C ILE A 16 -2.49 24.23 14.01
N ALA A 17 -2.02 23.93 12.79
CA ALA A 17 -1.56 24.97 11.87
C ALA A 17 -2.65 25.96 11.46
N ALA A 18 -3.92 25.54 11.39
CA ALA A 18 -5.05 26.41 11.10
C ALA A 18 -5.37 27.35 12.29
N PHE A 19 -5.33 26.83 13.52
CA PHE A 19 -5.50 27.63 14.73
C PHE A 19 -4.37 28.63 14.94
N GLU A 20 -3.11 28.22 14.74
CA GLU A 20 -1.94 29.12 14.85
C GLU A 20 -1.99 30.27 13.83
N ALA A 21 -2.56 30.03 12.65
CA ALA A 21 -2.72 31.03 11.61
C ALA A 21 -4.01 31.85 11.73
N ASP A 22 -4.87 31.57 12.72
CA ASP A 22 -6.21 32.12 12.86
C ASP A 22 -7.04 32.03 11.55
N ASP A 23 -6.84 30.91 10.81
CA ASP A 23 -7.49 30.64 9.51
C ASP A 23 -8.10 29.25 9.49
N LEU A 24 -9.40 29.18 9.72
CA LEU A 24 -10.19 27.94 9.65
C LEU A 24 -10.94 27.80 8.32
N SER A 25 -10.49 28.49 7.28
CA SER A 25 -11.12 28.40 5.96
C SER A 25 -11.02 26.97 5.39
N ALA A 26 -11.98 26.62 4.52
CA ALA A 26 -11.97 25.33 3.82
C ALA A 26 -10.68 25.13 3.02
N GLY A 27 -10.10 26.21 2.46
CA GLY A 27 -8.82 26.15 1.75
C GLY A 27 -7.66 25.74 2.65
N ARG A 28 -7.58 26.29 3.86
CA ARG A 28 -6.56 25.96 4.85
C ARG A 28 -6.72 24.51 5.32
N LEU A 29 -7.93 24.10 5.67
CA LEU A 29 -8.23 22.77 6.14
C LEU A 29 -8.07 21.69 5.05
N ALA A 30 -8.19 22.03 3.76
CA ALA A 30 -7.93 21.12 2.64
C ALA A 30 -6.47 20.61 2.60
N GLY A 31 -5.54 21.28 3.30
CA GLY A 31 -4.17 20.83 3.50
C GLY A 31 -4.06 19.41 4.09
N TYR A 32 -5.05 19.01 4.90
CA TYR A 32 -5.17 17.64 5.39
C TYR A 32 -5.17 16.60 4.27
N GLN A 33 -5.93 16.83 3.20
CA GLN A 33 -6.02 15.87 2.09
C GLN A 33 -4.67 15.70 1.37
N GLN A 34 -3.93 16.80 1.20
CA GLN A 34 -2.61 16.73 0.58
C GLN A 34 -1.65 15.96 1.48
N MET A 35 -1.60 16.30 2.76
CA MET A 35 -0.74 15.64 3.75
C MET A 35 -1.01 14.13 3.84
N LEU A 36 -2.29 13.74 3.83
CA LEU A 36 -2.69 12.33 3.85
C LEU A 36 -2.27 11.60 2.56
N ARG A 37 -2.47 12.22 1.39
CA ARG A 37 -2.01 11.67 0.12
C ARG A 37 -0.50 11.43 0.11
N ASP A 38 0.28 12.40 0.56
CA ASP A 38 1.74 12.31 0.58
C ASP A 38 2.25 11.19 1.50
N ARG A 39 1.51 10.92 2.60
CA ARG A 39 1.91 9.91 3.58
C ARG A 39 1.54 8.48 3.20
N ILE A 40 0.35 8.24 2.66
CA ILE A 40 -0.17 6.87 2.50
C ILE A 40 -0.81 6.54 1.15
N ALA A 41 -1.07 7.52 0.26
CA ALA A 41 -1.81 7.24 -0.97
C ALA A 41 -1.11 6.21 -1.86
N GLY A 42 0.22 6.25 -1.96
CA GLY A 42 1.00 5.28 -2.75
C GLY A 42 0.79 3.84 -2.26
N GLU A 43 0.86 3.63 -0.96
CA GLU A 43 0.67 2.31 -0.35
C GLU A 43 -0.78 1.81 -0.52
N LEU A 44 -1.77 2.67 -0.32
CA LEU A 44 -3.18 2.33 -0.53
C LEU A 44 -3.47 1.97 -1.99
N GLN A 45 -2.91 2.72 -2.94
CA GLN A 45 -3.06 2.43 -4.36
C GLN A 45 -2.41 1.11 -4.76
N LEU A 46 -1.20 0.83 -4.26
CA LEU A 46 -0.53 -0.43 -4.52
C LEU A 46 -1.32 -1.59 -3.91
N GLY A 47 -1.77 -1.47 -2.67
CA GLY A 47 -2.61 -2.47 -2.02
C GLY A 47 -3.90 -2.76 -2.81
N ALA A 48 -4.56 -1.72 -3.31
CA ALA A 48 -5.75 -1.85 -4.14
C ALA A 48 -5.46 -2.54 -5.50
N ARG A 49 -4.29 -2.29 -6.11
CA ARG A 49 -3.84 -2.97 -7.33
C ARG A 49 -3.53 -4.44 -7.07
N LEU A 50 -2.81 -4.74 -6.01
CA LEU A 50 -2.51 -6.11 -5.60
C LEU A 50 -3.80 -6.91 -5.37
N ARG A 51 -4.73 -6.35 -4.60
CA ARG A 51 -6.03 -7.01 -4.35
C ARG A 51 -6.75 -7.34 -5.65
N ARG A 52 -6.80 -6.40 -6.61
CA ARG A 52 -7.45 -6.66 -7.91
C ARG A 52 -6.74 -7.71 -8.74
N ALA A 53 -5.40 -7.69 -8.73
CA ALA A 53 -4.63 -8.71 -9.40
C ALA A 53 -4.98 -10.09 -8.84
N PHE A 54 -5.06 -10.24 -7.50
CA PHE A 54 -5.49 -11.48 -6.87
C PHE A 54 -6.92 -11.90 -7.25
N LEU A 55 -7.85 -10.96 -7.30
CA LEU A 55 -9.24 -11.25 -7.69
C LEU A 55 -9.42 -11.60 -9.17
N ALA A 56 -8.42 -11.29 -10.00
CA ALA A 56 -8.43 -11.60 -11.43
C ALA A 56 -7.71 -12.92 -11.78
N LEU A 57 -7.12 -13.60 -10.78
CA LEU A 57 -6.49 -14.90 -10.96
C LEU A 57 -7.53 -16.00 -11.08
N ASP A 58 -7.27 -16.97 -11.95
CA ASP A 58 -7.95 -18.25 -11.91
C ASP A 58 -7.33 -19.18 -10.85
N ASP A 59 -7.96 -20.32 -10.60
CA ASP A 59 -7.56 -21.26 -9.56
C ASP A 59 -6.15 -21.83 -9.80
N GLU A 60 -5.77 -22.06 -11.06
CA GLU A 60 -4.45 -22.58 -11.43
C GLU A 60 -3.36 -21.53 -11.15
N GLN A 61 -3.57 -20.28 -11.56
CA GLN A 61 -2.68 -19.17 -11.30
C GLN A 61 -2.56 -18.89 -9.79
N LEU A 62 -3.67 -18.99 -9.07
CA LEU A 62 -3.68 -18.81 -7.62
C LEU A 62 -2.87 -19.91 -6.92
N ALA A 63 -3.06 -21.17 -7.32
CA ALA A 63 -2.30 -22.30 -6.77
C ALA A 63 -0.79 -22.14 -7.04
N GLU A 64 -0.42 -21.68 -8.24
CA GLU A 64 0.97 -21.41 -8.59
C GLU A 64 1.58 -20.31 -7.72
N ILE A 65 0.87 -19.18 -7.54
CA ILE A 65 1.34 -18.08 -6.69
C ILE A 65 1.49 -18.54 -5.24
N ILE A 66 0.51 -19.27 -4.71
CA ILE A 66 0.58 -19.80 -3.34
C ILE A 66 1.79 -20.74 -3.19
N GLY A 67 2.05 -21.60 -4.17
CA GLY A 67 3.22 -22.45 -4.18
C GLY A 67 4.54 -21.67 -4.16
N MET A 68 4.63 -20.58 -4.93
CA MET A 68 5.81 -19.71 -4.94
C MET A 68 5.97 -18.91 -3.63
N LEU A 69 4.87 -18.47 -3.03
CA LEU A 69 4.89 -17.73 -1.75
C LEU A 69 5.23 -18.66 -0.57
N GLY A 70 4.97 -19.96 -0.69
CA GLY A 70 5.34 -20.97 0.30
C GLY A 70 6.83 -21.32 0.32
N ASP A 71 7.63 -20.81 -0.62
CA ASP A 71 9.07 -21.01 -0.63
C ASP A 71 9.70 -20.44 0.66
N PRO A 72 10.57 -21.20 1.38
CA PRO A 72 11.20 -20.74 2.61
C PRO A 72 11.95 -19.41 2.46
N ALA A 73 12.58 -19.16 1.31
CA ALA A 73 13.29 -17.91 1.05
C ALA A 73 12.32 -16.72 0.94
N VAL A 74 11.13 -16.94 0.34
CA VAL A 74 10.08 -15.92 0.25
C VAL A 74 9.48 -15.64 1.63
N LEU A 75 9.18 -16.67 2.40
CA LEU A 75 8.68 -16.52 3.77
C LEU A 75 9.66 -15.75 4.66
N ALA A 76 10.95 -16.07 4.57
CA ALA A 76 11.99 -15.34 5.28
C ALA A 76 12.06 -13.87 4.84
N ALA A 77 11.95 -13.59 3.54
CA ALA A 77 11.94 -12.23 3.01
C ALA A 77 10.74 -11.41 3.52
N ILE A 78 9.54 -12.02 3.58
CA ILE A 78 8.34 -11.41 4.14
C ILE A 78 8.53 -11.10 5.62
N GLN A 79 9.04 -12.05 6.40
CA GLN A 79 9.31 -11.86 7.82
C GLN A 79 10.33 -10.75 8.08
N GLN A 80 11.38 -10.65 7.26
CA GLN A 80 12.40 -9.61 7.37
C GLN A 80 11.90 -8.24 6.92
N ALA A 81 11.02 -8.18 5.92
CA ALA A 81 10.38 -6.93 5.50
C ALA A 81 9.48 -6.34 6.60
N GLY A 82 8.94 -7.19 7.47
CA GLY A 82 8.45 -6.90 8.81
C GLY A 82 7.22 -6.01 8.92
N ASP A 83 6.78 -5.36 7.84
CA ASP A 83 5.77 -4.32 7.92
C ASP A 83 4.70 -4.52 6.85
N LEU A 84 3.57 -5.10 7.28
CA LEU A 84 2.39 -5.33 6.43
C LEU A 84 1.68 -4.02 6.05
N ASP A 85 1.95 -2.94 6.75
CA ASP A 85 1.37 -1.63 6.47
C ASP A 85 2.04 -0.96 5.25
N TYR A 86 3.22 -1.46 4.84
CA TYR A 86 3.94 -1.01 3.66
C TYR A 86 3.99 -2.12 2.59
N ALA A 87 2.89 -2.25 1.84
CA ALA A 87 2.76 -3.24 0.77
C ALA A 87 3.89 -3.16 -0.27
N SER A 88 4.45 -1.97 -0.52
CA SER A 88 5.56 -1.76 -1.43
C SER A 88 6.83 -2.51 -0.98
N ARG A 89 7.16 -2.45 0.31
CA ARG A 89 8.34 -3.13 0.88
C ARG A 89 8.20 -4.63 0.82
N ALA A 90 7.02 -5.15 1.22
CA ALA A 90 6.73 -6.58 1.15
C ALA A 90 6.76 -7.09 -0.30
N ALA A 91 6.10 -6.40 -1.24
CA ALA A 91 6.10 -6.76 -2.65
C ALA A 91 7.51 -6.77 -3.25
N PHE A 92 8.35 -5.77 -2.94
CA PHE A 92 9.72 -5.72 -3.41
C PHE A 92 10.57 -6.88 -2.86
N ALA A 93 10.46 -7.17 -1.55
CA ALA A 93 11.17 -8.27 -0.92
C ALA A 93 10.77 -9.63 -1.53
N VAL A 94 9.48 -9.85 -1.75
CA VAL A 94 8.94 -11.05 -2.39
C VAL A 94 9.43 -11.19 -3.84
N LEU A 95 9.38 -10.14 -4.65
CA LEU A 95 9.87 -10.16 -6.03
C LEU A 95 11.37 -10.42 -6.11
N LYS A 96 12.15 -9.90 -5.17
CA LYS A 96 13.60 -10.17 -5.09
C LYS A 96 13.88 -11.62 -4.73
N ALA A 97 13.11 -12.22 -3.81
CA ALA A 97 13.26 -13.62 -3.40
C ALA A 97 12.72 -14.60 -4.46
N GLN A 98 11.67 -14.20 -5.21
CA GLN A 98 11.01 -15.04 -6.23
C GLN A 98 10.75 -14.24 -7.52
N PRO A 99 11.78 -14.05 -8.38
CA PRO A 99 11.64 -13.24 -9.60
C PRO A 99 10.62 -13.77 -10.61
N LYS A 100 10.27 -15.06 -10.56
CA LYS A 100 9.26 -15.67 -11.44
C LYS A 100 7.87 -15.05 -11.26
N LEU A 101 7.60 -14.41 -10.13
CA LEU A 101 6.35 -13.70 -9.89
C LEU A 101 6.15 -12.50 -10.83
N VAL A 102 7.22 -12.01 -11.47
CA VAL A 102 7.13 -10.92 -12.47
C VAL A 102 6.18 -11.25 -13.62
N LYS A 103 5.97 -12.53 -13.95
CA LYS A 103 5.01 -12.93 -14.99
C LYS A 103 3.57 -12.49 -14.71
N PHE A 104 3.23 -12.24 -13.44
CA PHE A 104 1.91 -11.74 -13.02
C PHE A 104 1.84 -10.20 -12.98
N ALA A 105 2.96 -9.49 -13.20
CA ALA A 105 2.98 -8.03 -13.20
C ALA A 105 1.97 -7.36 -14.15
N PRO A 106 1.66 -7.91 -15.35
CA PRO A 106 0.62 -7.33 -16.22
C PRO A 106 -0.74 -7.20 -15.55
N LEU A 107 -1.07 -8.04 -14.56
CA LEU A 107 -2.32 -7.95 -13.81
C LEU A 107 -2.40 -6.69 -12.93
N LEU A 108 -1.24 -6.19 -12.48
CA LEU A 108 -1.13 -4.95 -11.69
C LEU A 108 -1.29 -3.69 -12.53
N LEU A 109 -1.08 -3.80 -13.85
CA LEU A 109 -1.13 -2.68 -14.79
C LEU A 109 -2.52 -2.45 -15.37
N LYS A 110 -3.49 -3.34 -15.11
CA LYS A 110 -4.86 -3.16 -15.59
C LYS A 110 -5.46 -1.88 -15.01
N PRO A 111 -6.08 -1.02 -15.84
CA PRO A 111 -6.66 0.24 -15.38
C PRO A 111 -7.76 0.03 -14.36
N PHE A 112 -8.00 1.06 -13.56
CA PHE A 112 -9.18 1.14 -12.68
C PHE A 112 -10.41 1.33 -13.57
N VAL A 113 -11.20 0.28 -13.76
CA VAL A 113 -12.54 0.37 -14.37
C VAL A 113 -13.53 0.62 -13.25
#